data_4c312d1c6b6c4fa556e959e7556cc7b8
#
_entry.id   4c312d1c6b6c4fa556e959e7556cc7b8
#
_cell.length_a   1.000
_cell.length_b   1.000
_cell.length_c   1.000
_cell.angle_alpha   90.00
_cell.angle_beta   90.00
_cell.angle_gamma   90.00
#
_symmetry.space_group_name_H-M   'P 1'
#
loop_
_entity.id
_entity.type
_entity.pdbx_description
1 polymer ?
#
loop_
_entity_poly.entity_id
_entity_poly.type
_entity_poly.pdbx_seq_one_letter_code
_entity_poly.pdbx_strand_id
1 'polypeptide(L)'
;MAETLIIADLHLARPEPRRLALLDRFLERASVAQAVYILGDLFDYWIGDDQPVAPAIAERLERFADLDAAVYFLPGNRDFLLGSEWLDRLGAKAIAEQTAIEEGGRRLLLLHGDELCTDDVAYQAMRAQLRDPRFIRDFLGRPLAERIAIAEDLRSTSRSESSSKAEDIMDVNAVAVDEMLERTPADGLIHGHTHRPAIHRLGAGRCRVVTGDWGEAGWLVSLDEEGLRLERFTPGEDRVVDRLAWHGALRGGAA
;
A
#
# COMPACT_ATOMS: atom_id res chain seq x y z
N MET A 1 3.68 -3.44 23.90
CA MET A 1 4.56 -4.18 22.97
C MET A 1 4.75 -3.30 21.75
N ALA A 2 5.94 -3.29 21.17
CA ALA A 2 6.19 -2.52 19.97
C ALA A 2 5.40 -3.15 18.81
N GLU A 3 4.69 -2.35 18.05
CA GLU A 3 3.79 -2.79 16.98
C GLU A 3 4.24 -2.20 15.65
N THR A 4 4.20 -3.00 14.59
CA THR A 4 4.40 -2.54 13.22
C THR A 4 3.05 -2.34 12.55
N LEU A 5 2.82 -1.17 11.95
CA LEU A 5 1.58 -0.82 11.27
C LEU A 5 1.81 -0.74 9.76
N ILE A 6 0.87 -1.29 9.00
CA ILE A 6 0.92 -1.31 7.53
C ILE A 6 -0.38 -0.75 6.98
N ILE A 7 -0.28 0.23 6.09
CA ILE A 7 -1.40 0.90 5.43
C ILE A 7 -1.17 0.98 3.93
N ALA A 8 -2.24 1.11 3.15
CA ALA A 8 -2.22 1.37 1.72
C ALA A 8 -3.52 2.07 1.29
N ASP A 9 -3.56 2.53 0.05
CA ASP A 9 -4.79 2.95 -0.64
C ASP A 9 -5.55 4.09 0.06
N LEU A 10 -4.82 5.11 0.54
CA LEU A 10 -5.42 6.29 1.17
C LEU A 10 -6.09 7.21 0.14
N HIS A 11 -5.57 7.25 -1.09
CA HIS A 11 -6.09 8.03 -2.21
C HIS A 11 -6.39 9.49 -1.88
N LEU A 12 -5.43 10.15 -1.23
CA LEU A 12 -5.55 11.56 -0.87
C LEU A 12 -5.50 12.43 -2.13
N ALA A 13 -6.56 13.20 -2.37
CA ALA A 13 -6.65 14.13 -3.49
C ALA A 13 -7.15 15.51 -3.06
N ARG A 14 -8.24 15.52 -2.30
CA ARG A 14 -8.89 16.72 -1.78
C ARG A 14 -9.05 16.59 -0.26
N PRO A 15 -9.13 17.70 0.47
CA PRO A 15 -9.33 17.67 1.92
C PRO A 15 -10.76 17.27 2.28
N GLU A 16 -11.06 15.99 2.20
CA GLU A 16 -12.33 15.42 2.63
C GLU A 16 -12.33 15.26 4.16
N PRO A 17 -13.28 15.87 4.89
CA PRO A 17 -13.26 15.86 6.36
C PRO A 17 -13.16 14.46 6.96
N ARG A 18 -13.81 13.48 6.34
CA ARG A 18 -13.80 12.09 6.80
C ARG A 18 -12.41 11.45 6.65
N ARG A 19 -11.78 11.58 5.49
CA ARG A 19 -10.42 11.06 5.26
C ARG A 19 -9.38 11.74 6.14
N LEU A 20 -9.53 13.05 6.33
CA LEU A 20 -8.65 13.78 7.26
C LEU A 20 -8.81 13.28 8.70
N ALA A 21 -10.05 13.02 9.14
CA ALA A 21 -10.29 12.45 10.47
C ALA A 21 -9.76 11.02 10.62
N LEU A 22 -9.84 10.21 9.56
CA LEU A 22 -9.21 8.87 9.55
C LEU A 22 -7.69 8.98 9.64
N LEU A 23 -7.08 9.92 8.91
CA LEU A 23 -5.64 10.15 8.97
C LEU A 23 -5.20 10.64 10.35
N ASP A 24 -5.95 11.56 10.98
CA ASP A 24 -5.71 12.00 12.35
C ASP A 24 -5.78 10.82 13.33
N ARG A 25 -6.80 9.96 13.20
CA ARG A 25 -6.95 8.76 14.04
C ARG A 25 -5.81 7.76 13.87
N PHE A 26 -5.37 7.55 12.62
CA PHE A 26 -4.23 6.69 12.34
C PHE A 26 -2.93 7.23 12.96
N LEU A 27 -2.67 8.53 12.82
CA LEU A 27 -1.48 9.16 13.40
C LEU A 27 -1.46 9.07 14.93
N GLU A 28 -2.62 9.18 15.60
CA GLU A 28 -2.74 8.89 17.03
C GLU A 28 -2.33 7.44 17.34
N ARG A 29 -2.78 6.48 16.54
CA ARG A 29 -2.43 5.06 16.69
C ARG A 29 -0.94 4.81 16.43
N ALA A 30 -0.38 5.46 15.40
CA ALA A 30 1.01 5.33 15.00
C ALA A 30 2.00 5.94 15.98
N SER A 31 1.57 6.84 16.87
CA SER A 31 2.46 7.52 17.84
C SER A 31 3.14 6.56 18.83
N VAL A 32 2.64 5.35 18.99
CA VAL A 32 3.22 4.31 19.85
C VAL A 32 3.74 3.10 19.07
N ALA A 33 3.73 3.16 17.73
CA ALA A 33 4.26 2.12 16.88
C ALA A 33 5.79 2.15 16.80
N GLN A 34 6.42 1.04 16.45
CA GLN A 34 7.85 0.98 16.15
C GLN A 34 8.15 1.28 14.68
N ALA A 35 7.24 0.89 13.79
CA ALA A 35 7.38 1.13 12.37
C ALA A 35 6.02 1.32 11.69
N VAL A 36 6.00 2.13 10.63
CA VAL A 36 4.86 2.34 9.74
C VAL A 36 5.32 2.06 8.31
N TYR A 37 4.61 1.17 7.62
CA TYR A 37 4.81 0.90 6.20
C TYR A 37 3.60 1.41 5.42
N ILE A 38 3.86 2.25 4.42
CA ILE A 38 2.87 2.76 3.47
C ILE A 38 3.10 2.01 2.16
N LEU A 39 2.17 1.12 1.79
CA LEU A 39 2.30 0.26 0.60
C LEU A 39 1.70 0.91 -0.66
N GLY A 40 1.94 2.19 -0.85
CA GLY A 40 1.53 2.93 -2.03
C GLY A 40 0.08 3.40 -2.03
N ASP A 41 -0.25 4.11 -3.10
CA ASP A 41 -1.53 4.78 -3.29
C ASP A 41 -1.92 5.68 -2.10
N LEU A 42 -0.90 6.33 -1.51
CA LEU A 42 -1.07 7.40 -0.54
C LEU A 42 -1.86 8.55 -1.16
N PHE A 43 -1.54 8.88 -2.42
CA PHE A 43 -2.24 9.87 -3.22
C PHE A 43 -3.10 9.21 -4.31
N ASP A 44 -4.20 9.85 -4.69
CA ASP A 44 -5.07 9.40 -5.78
C ASP A 44 -4.36 9.45 -7.16
N TYR A 45 -3.36 10.32 -7.30
CA TYR A 45 -2.35 10.32 -8.34
C TYR A 45 -1.17 11.22 -7.93
N TRP A 46 0.01 10.93 -8.47
CA TRP A 46 1.20 11.75 -8.28
C TRP A 46 1.95 11.92 -9.59
N ILE A 47 2.30 13.15 -9.91
CA ILE A 47 2.92 13.51 -11.19
C ILE A 47 4.26 14.25 -11.04
N GLY A 48 4.82 14.24 -9.84
CA GLY A 48 6.09 14.86 -9.46
C GLY A 48 5.95 15.73 -8.22
N ASP A 49 7.05 15.98 -7.54
CA ASP A 49 7.06 16.65 -6.23
C ASP A 49 6.67 18.13 -6.27
N ASP A 50 6.66 18.73 -7.44
CA ASP A 50 6.12 20.07 -7.70
C ASP A 50 4.58 20.10 -7.84
N GLN A 51 3.90 18.95 -7.67
CA GLN A 51 2.44 18.88 -7.61
C GLN A 51 1.94 19.59 -6.35
N PRO A 52 0.98 20.54 -6.47
CA PRO A 52 0.41 21.19 -5.30
C PRO A 52 -0.44 20.22 -4.47
N VAL A 53 -0.19 20.20 -3.17
CA VAL A 53 -0.99 19.44 -2.20
C VAL A 53 -1.74 20.42 -1.31
N ALA A 54 -3.03 20.15 -1.06
CA ALA A 54 -3.84 21.00 -0.21
C ALA A 54 -3.23 21.09 1.22
N PRO A 55 -3.12 22.28 1.83
CA PRO A 55 -2.47 22.46 3.12
C PRO A 55 -2.97 21.51 4.21
N ALA A 56 -4.28 21.30 4.31
CA ALA A 56 -4.87 20.40 5.30
C ALA A 56 -4.45 18.92 5.15
N ILE A 57 -4.04 18.49 3.95
CA ILE A 57 -3.45 17.17 3.72
C ILE A 57 -1.96 17.21 4.05
N ALA A 58 -1.24 18.21 3.54
CA ALA A 58 0.19 18.35 3.73
C ALA A 58 0.57 18.39 5.22
N GLU A 59 -0.10 19.24 6.01
CA GLU A 59 0.11 19.36 7.46
C GLU A 59 -0.04 18.03 8.22
N ARG A 60 -0.96 17.17 7.79
CA ARG A 60 -1.15 15.85 8.41
C ARG A 60 -0.08 14.85 7.97
N LEU A 61 0.28 14.89 6.70
CA LEU A 61 1.34 14.02 6.19
C LEU A 61 2.70 14.34 6.82
N GLU A 62 2.99 15.62 7.05
CA GLU A 62 4.20 16.04 7.74
C GLU A 62 4.29 15.53 9.19
N ARG A 63 3.16 15.25 9.84
CA ARG A 63 3.15 14.64 11.18
C ARG A 63 3.71 13.20 11.21
N PHE A 64 3.85 12.52 10.08
CA PHE A 64 4.56 11.25 10.04
C PHE A 64 6.03 11.43 10.41
N ALA A 65 6.65 12.56 10.06
CA ALA A 65 8.03 12.88 10.43
C ALA A 65 8.22 13.13 11.93
N ASP A 66 7.13 13.46 12.65
CA ASP A 66 7.15 13.69 14.11
C ASP A 66 6.95 12.38 14.91
N LEU A 67 6.70 11.25 14.24
CA LEU A 67 6.56 9.96 14.91
C LEU A 67 7.92 9.43 15.38
N ASP A 68 7.95 8.81 16.55
CA ASP A 68 9.11 8.03 17.00
C ASP A 68 9.29 6.74 16.17
N ALA A 69 8.26 6.35 15.42
CA ALA A 69 8.26 5.18 14.54
C ALA A 69 9.11 5.42 13.28
N ALA A 70 9.81 4.38 12.82
CA ALA A 70 10.43 4.40 11.50
C ALA A 70 9.35 4.34 10.41
N VAL A 71 9.32 5.31 9.48
CA VAL A 71 8.34 5.37 8.40
C VAL A 71 8.97 4.90 7.09
N TYR A 72 8.29 4.01 6.38
CA TYR A 72 8.72 3.46 5.10
C TYR A 72 7.63 3.65 4.04
N PHE A 73 8.05 3.97 2.83
CA PHE A 73 7.15 4.12 1.68
C PHE A 73 7.56 3.19 0.55
N LEU A 74 6.62 2.40 0.09
CA LEU A 74 6.69 1.56 -1.09
C LEU A 74 5.73 2.14 -2.14
N PRO A 75 6.17 2.36 -3.40
CA PRO A 75 5.32 3.04 -4.40
C PRO A 75 4.13 2.19 -4.86
N GLY A 76 2.95 2.81 -4.92
CA GLY A 76 1.77 2.26 -5.56
C GLY A 76 1.71 2.53 -7.07
N ASN A 77 0.63 2.14 -7.70
CA ASN A 77 0.45 2.40 -9.13
C ASN A 77 0.02 3.84 -9.43
N ARG A 78 -0.43 4.59 -8.44
CA ARG A 78 -0.88 5.98 -8.60
C ARG A 78 0.15 7.01 -8.18
N ASP A 79 1.10 6.63 -7.33
CA ASP A 79 2.07 7.54 -6.73
C ASP A 79 3.53 7.09 -6.83
N PHE A 80 3.84 6.25 -7.81
CA PHE A 80 5.20 5.76 -8.06
C PHE A 80 6.21 6.86 -8.45
N LEU A 81 5.74 8.05 -8.75
CA LEU A 81 6.56 9.23 -9.02
C LEU A 81 6.80 10.09 -7.78
N LEU A 82 6.39 9.63 -6.59
CA LEU A 82 6.69 10.31 -5.33
C LEU A 82 8.20 10.34 -5.12
N GLY A 83 8.76 11.53 -5.09
CA GLY A 83 10.19 11.75 -5.03
C GLY A 83 10.71 12.08 -3.64
N SER A 84 11.99 12.42 -3.56
CA SER A 84 12.70 12.63 -2.30
C SER A 84 12.17 13.82 -1.50
N GLU A 85 11.68 14.89 -2.15
CA GLU A 85 11.19 16.07 -1.45
C GLU A 85 9.99 15.72 -0.55
N TRP A 86 9.04 14.95 -1.06
CA TRP A 86 7.89 14.53 -0.27
C TRP A 86 8.21 13.39 0.69
N LEU A 87 9.14 12.50 0.34
CA LEU A 87 9.61 11.48 1.28
C LEU A 87 10.29 12.12 2.50
N ASP A 88 11.10 13.16 2.29
CA ASP A 88 11.73 13.91 3.37
C ASP A 88 10.68 14.63 4.26
N ARG A 89 9.64 15.20 3.65
CA ARG A 89 8.53 15.83 4.40
C ARG A 89 7.73 14.81 5.23
N LEU A 90 7.59 13.59 4.74
CA LEU A 90 6.97 12.46 5.45
C LEU A 90 7.91 11.87 6.53
N GLY A 91 9.19 12.21 6.53
CA GLY A 91 10.20 11.50 7.32
C GLY A 91 10.33 10.02 6.89
N ALA A 92 9.93 9.68 5.66
CA ALA A 92 9.83 8.32 5.18
C ALA A 92 11.05 7.90 4.36
N LYS A 93 11.44 6.64 4.51
CA LYS A 93 12.45 6.00 3.67
C LYS A 93 11.77 5.24 2.53
N ALA A 94 12.17 5.52 1.28
CA ALA A 94 11.76 4.70 0.15
C ALA A 94 12.29 3.27 0.32
N ILE A 95 11.42 2.30 0.05
CA ILE A 95 11.78 0.88 -0.03
C ILE A 95 11.40 0.33 -1.42
N ALA A 96 11.97 -0.83 -1.77
CA ALA A 96 11.71 -1.46 -3.05
C ALA A 96 10.25 -1.90 -3.19
N GLU A 97 9.73 -1.97 -4.43
CA GLU A 97 8.37 -2.43 -4.75
C GLU A 97 8.03 -3.82 -4.16
N GLN A 98 9.06 -4.61 -3.88
CA GLN A 98 8.97 -5.87 -3.16
C GLN A 98 10.01 -5.85 -2.04
N THR A 99 9.55 -5.75 -0.80
CA THR A 99 10.42 -5.68 0.37
C THR A 99 10.00 -6.74 1.38
N ALA A 100 10.94 -7.58 1.79
CA ALA A 100 10.70 -8.55 2.85
C ALA A 100 11.04 -7.94 4.23
N ILE A 101 10.17 -8.17 5.19
CA ILE A 101 10.36 -7.84 6.60
C ILE A 101 10.30 -9.11 7.44
N GLU A 102 10.87 -9.06 8.63
CA GLU A 102 10.77 -10.13 9.62
C GLU A 102 10.06 -9.61 10.87
N GLU A 103 8.96 -10.27 11.23
CA GLU A 103 8.15 -9.91 12.39
C GLU A 103 7.61 -11.18 13.07
N GLY A 104 7.74 -11.27 14.38
CA GLY A 104 7.29 -12.44 15.14
C GLY A 104 7.91 -13.78 14.69
N GLY A 105 9.12 -13.76 14.12
CA GLY A 105 9.79 -14.93 13.55
C GLY A 105 9.22 -15.39 12.20
N ARG A 106 8.40 -14.55 11.54
CA ARG A 106 7.84 -14.75 10.21
C ARG A 106 8.45 -13.77 9.22
N ARG A 107 8.72 -14.25 8.02
CA ARG A 107 9.15 -13.44 6.90
C ARG A 107 7.97 -13.08 6.03
N LEU A 108 7.65 -11.80 5.96
CA LEU A 108 6.50 -11.27 5.21
C LEU A 108 6.99 -10.40 4.06
N LEU A 109 6.44 -10.62 2.87
CA LEU A 109 6.73 -9.81 1.70
C LEU A 109 5.71 -8.68 1.60
N LEU A 110 6.19 -7.45 1.57
CA LEU A 110 5.39 -6.25 1.37
C LEU A 110 5.46 -5.83 -0.09
N LEU A 111 4.32 -5.52 -0.69
CA LEU A 111 4.20 -5.03 -2.06
C LEU A 111 2.91 -4.22 -2.20
N HIS A 112 2.78 -3.43 -3.29
CA HIS A 112 1.51 -2.75 -3.54
C HIS A 112 0.43 -3.74 -3.99
N GLY A 113 0.75 -4.64 -4.92
CA GLY A 113 -0.13 -5.73 -5.36
C GLY A 113 -0.57 -5.66 -6.81
N ASP A 114 -0.38 -4.53 -7.47
CA ASP A 114 -0.78 -4.30 -8.85
C ASP A 114 -0.04 -5.22 -9.85
N GLU A 115 1.18 -5.63 -9.54
CA GLU A 115 1.95 -6.58 -10.34
C GLU A 115 1.40 -8.02 -10.29
N LEU A 116 0.55 -8.33 -9.31
CA LEU A 116 -0.09 -9.65 -9.18
C LEU A 116 -1.39 -9.78 -9.99
N CYS A 117 -1.92 -8.67 -10.51
CA CYS A 117 -3.11 -8.66 -11.38
C CYS A 117 -2.72 -9.04 -12.81
N THR A 118 -2.15 -10.25 -13.00
CA THR A 118 -1.56 -10.70 -14.26
C THR A 118 -2.58 -11.03 -15.35
N ASP A 119 -3.84 -11.23 -14.98
CA ASP A 119 -4.93 -11.47 -15.93
C ASP A 119 -5.33 -10.19 -16.68
N ASP A 120 -5.04 -9.01 -16.12
CA ASP A 120 -5.19 -7.73 -16.81
C ASP A 120 -3.94 -7.41 -17.65
N VAL A 121 -3.82 -8.11 -18.79
CA VAL A 121 -2.67 -7.98 -19.71
C VAL A 121 -2.49 -6.53 -20.19
N ALA A 122 -3.59 -5.82 -20.44
CA ALA A 122 -3.53 -4.42 -20.88
C ALA A 122 -2.96 -3.52 -19.78
N TYR A 123 -3.40 -3.72 -18.55
CA TYR A 123 -2.85 -3.01 -17.39
C TYR A 123 -1.35 -3.30 -17.20
N GLN A 124 -0.94 -4.57 -17.25
CA GLN A 124 0.46 -4.95 -17.08
C GLN A 124 1.36 -4.34 -18.16
N ALA A 125 0.90 -4.26 -19.41
CA ALA A 125 1.62 -3.60 -20.49
C ALA A 125 1.77 -2.09 -20.24
N MET A 126 0.70 -1.42 -19.79
CA MET A 126 0.73 0.00 -19.41
C MET A 126 1.65 0.21 -18.19
N ARG A 127 1.57 -0.62 -17.16
CA ARG A 127 2.45 -0.57 -15.99
C ARG A 127 3.92 -0.61 -16.39
N ALA A 128 4.29 -1.58 -17.23
CA ALA A 128 5.66 -1.72 -17.71
C ALA A 128 6.15 -0.46 -18.46
N GLN A 129 5.29 0.16 -19.27
CA GLN A 129 5.61 1.40 -19.98
C GLN A 129 5.77 2.59 -19.02
N LEU A 130 4.84 2.76 -18.08
CA LEU A 130 4.87 3.89 -17.13
C LEU A 130 6.04 3.79 -16.13
N ARG A 131 6.51 2.57 -15.82
CA ARG A 131 7.67 2.32 -14.94
C ARG A 131 9.00 2.34 -15.69
N ASP A 132 9.01 2.51 -17.02
CA ASP A 132 10.28 2.66 -17.77
C ASP A 132 11.02 3.93 -17.32
N PRO A 133 12.29 3.85 -16.90
CA PRO A 133 13.05 5.01 -16.46
C PRO A 133 13.19 6.12 -17.52
N ARG A 134 13.07 5.80 -18.82
CA ARG A 134 13.08 6.79 -19.89
C ARG A 134 11.76 7.56 -19.90
N PHE A 135 10.63 6.83 -19.81
CA PHE A 135 9.32 7.45 -19.71
C PHE A 135 9.24 8.38 -18.49
N ILE A 136 9.69 7.92 -17.33
CA ILE A 136 9.68 8.71 -16.09
C ILE A 136 10.48 10.01 -16.26
N ARG A 137 11.70 9.95 -16.80
CA ARG A 137 12.52 11.15 -17.02
C ARG A 137 11.85 12.12 -18.00
N ASP A 138 11.34 11.59 -19.11
CA ASP A 138 10.70 12.41 -20.16
C ASP A 138 9.41 13.04 -19.63
N PHE A 139 8.64 12.30 -18.83
CA PHE A 139 7.42 12.79 -18.22
C PHE A 139 7.71 13.88 -17.17
N LEU A 140 8.62 13.65 -16.24
CA LEU A 140 8.98 14.61 -15.19
C LEU A 140 9.68 15.86 -15.76
N GLY A 141 10.32 15.77 -16.91
CA GLY A 141 10.89 16.91 -17.65
C GLY A 141 9.86 17.83 -18.30
N ARG A 142 8.57 17.46 -18.34
CA ARG A 142 7.51 18.28 -18.92
C ARG A 142 7.01 19.34 -17.93
N PRO A 143 6.47 20.46 -18.43
CA PRO A 143 5.76 21.42 -17.59
C PRO A 143 4.63 20.74 -16.79
N LEU A 144 4.38 21.20 -15.57
CA LEU A 144 3.35 20.64 -14.69
C LEU A 144 1.97 20.57 -15.35
N ALA A 145 1.59 21.61 -16.11
CA ALA A 145 0.30 21.64 -16.80
C ALA A 145 0.12 20.51 -17.85
N GLU A 146 1.20 20.14 -18.54
CA GLU A 146 1.19 19.02 -19.48
C GLU A 146 1.07 17.67 -18.74
N ARG A 147 1.80 17.53 -17.62
CA ARG A 147 1.73 16.33 -16.80
C ARG A 147 0.33 16.12 -16.19
N ILE A 148 -0.33 17.21 -15.77
CA ILE A 148 -1.73 17.17 -15.31
C ILE A 148 -2.63 16.65 -16.41
N ALA A 149 -2.56 17.22 -17.63
CA ALA A 149 -3.40 16.83 -18.75
C ALA A 149 -3.21 15.33 -19.12
N ILE A 150 -1.95 14.86 -19.17
CA ILE A 150 -1.63 13.44 -19.42
C ILE A 150 -2.21 12.54 -18.34
N ALA A 151 -2.05 12.91 -17.05
CA ALA A 151 -2.56 12.12 -15.93
C ALA A 151 -4.10 12.05 -15.93
N GLU A 152 -4.79 13.14 -16.26
CA GLU A 152 -6.24 13.19 -16.39
C GLU A 152 -6.74 12.29 -17.52
N ASP A 153 -6.08 12.28 -18.68
CA ASP A 153 -6.40 11.41 -19.81
C ASP A 153 -6.22 9.93 -19.44
N LEU A 154 -5.08 9.57 -18.87
CA LEU A 154 -4.82 8.21 -18.40
C LEU A 154 -5.85 7.73 -17.36
N ARG A 155 -6.25 8.60 -16.43
CA ARG A 155 -7.28 8.28 -15.42
C ARG A 155 -8.66 8.10 -16.04
N SER A 156 -9.03 8.92 -17.01
CA SER A 156 -10.31 8.80 -17.71
C SER A 156 -10.39 7.47 -18.46
N THR A 157 -9.32 7.10 -19.15
CA THR A 157 -9.19 5.81 -19.86
C THR A 157 -9.27 4.64 -18.89
N SER A 158 -8.48 4.66 -17.81
CA SER A 158 -8.46 3.61 -16.80
C SER A 158 -9.84 3.40 -16.15
N ARG A 159 -10.57 4.48 -15.83
CA ARG A 159 -11.93 4.38 -15.28
C ARG A 159 -12.92 3.74 -16.26
N SER A 160 -12.85 4.13 -17.54
CA SER A 160 -13.73 3.57 -18.56
C SER A 160 -13.46 2.09 -18.80
N GLU A 161 -12.20 1.67 -18.79
CA GLU A 161 -11.79 0.28 -18.93
C GLU A 161 -12.18 -0.54 -17.70
N SER A 162 -11.90 -0.06 -16.48
CA SER A 162 -12.24 -0.76 -15.23
C SER A 162 -13.75 -0.97 -15.08
N SER A 163 -14.57 -0.02 -15.53
CA SER A 163 -16.05 -0.16 -15.47
C SER A 163 -16.59 -1.23 -16.41
N SER A 164 -15.82 -1.67 -17.40
CA SER A 164 -16.19 -2.68 -18.39
C SER A 164 -15.56 -4.05 -18.13
N LYS A 165 -14.58 -4.15 -17.19
CA LYS A 165 -13.88 -5.40 -16.87
C LYS A 165 -14.66 -6.21 -15.84
N ALA A 166 -14.60 -7.55 -15.96
CA ALA A 166 -15.10 -8.42 -14.91
C ALA A 166 -14.27 -8.25 -13.63
N GLU A 167 -14.91 -8.32 -12.48
CA GLU A 167 -14.27 -8.14 -11.17
C GLU A 167 -13.09 -9.10 -10.94
N ASP A 168 -13.16 -10.31 -11.48
CA ASP A 168 -12.12 -11.32 -11.34
C ASP A 168 -10.81 -10.93 -12.05
N ILE A 169 -10.89 -10.18 -13.15
CA ILE A 169 -9.71 -9.72 -13.90
C ILE A 169 -8.95 -8.64 -13.12
N MET A 170 -9.65 -7.91 -12.27
CA MET A 170 -9.07 -6.84 -11.44
C MET A 170 -8.53 -7.33 -10.10
N ASP A 171 -8.70 -8.63 -9.76
CA ASP A 171 -8.08 -9.22 -8.57
C ASP A 171 -6.69 -9.81 -8.88
N VAL A 172 -5.95 -10.12 -7.83
CA VAL A 172 -4.66 -10.80 -8.00
C VAL A 172 -4.85 -12.23 -8.50
N ASN A 173 -4.02 -12.64 -9.44
CA ASN A 173 -4.00 -14.01 -9.93
C ASN A 173 -3.37 -14.94 -8.89
N ALA A 174 -4.06 -16.03 -8.55
CA ALA A 174 -3.63 -16.98 -7.52
C ALA A 174 -2.28 -17.64 -7.86
N VAL A 175 -2.05 -17.94 -9.14
CA VAL A 175 -0.77 -18.53 -9.61
C VAL A 175 0.36 -17.53 -9.44
N ALA A 176 0.14 -16.23 -9.78
CA ALA A 176 1.13 -15.19 -9.59
C ALA A 176 1.49 -14.99 -8.11
N VAL A 177 0.51 -15.14 -7.19
CA VAL A 177 0.75 -15.12 -5.74
C VAL A 177 1.65 -16.28 -5.31
N ASP A 178 1.35 -17.51 -5.75
CA ASP A 178 2.12 -18.69 -5.40
C ASP A 178 3.55 -18.60 -5.96
N GLU A 179 3.71 -18.23 -7.22
CA GLU A 179 5.02 -18.02 -7.86
C GLU A 179 5.84 -16.92 -7.15
N MET A 180 5.19 -15.84 -6.70
CA MET A 180 5.85 -14.78 -5.94
C MET A 180 6.41 -15.31 -4.61
N LEU A 181 5.60 -16.07 -3.86
CA LEU A 181 6.00 -16.67 -2.59
C LEU A 181 7.05 -17.79 -2.74
N GLU A 182 7.09 -18.47 -3.89
CA GLU A 182 8.13 -19.47 -4.19
C GLU A 182 9.46 -18.81 -4.56
N ARG A 183 9.41 -17.76 -5.36
CA ARG A 183 10.58 -17.00 -5.81
C ARG A 183 11.22 -16.19 -4.68
N THR A 184 10.40 -15.66 -3.78
CA THR A 184 10.84 -14.91 -2.60
C THR A 184 10.40 -15.69 -1.37
N PRO A 185 11.27 -16.56 -0.79
CA PRO A 185 10.87 -17.38 0.34
C PRO A 185 10.31 -16.54 1.49
N ALA A 186 8.99 -16.53 1.62
CA ALA A 186 8.26 -15.80 2.64
C ALA A 186 7.10 -16.64 3.18
N ASP A 187 6.75 -16.42 4.43
CA ASP A 187 5.61 -17.06 5.10
C ASP A 187 4.27 -16.45 4.68
N GLY A 188 4.31 -15.29 4.05
CA GLY A 188 3.14 -14.61 3.53
C GLY A 188 3.49 -13.32 2.80
N LEU A 189 2.46 -12.72 2.20
CA LEU A 189 2.57 -11.39 1.60
C LEU A 189 1.43 -10.49 2.06
N ILE A 190 1.71 -9.19 2.12
CA ILE A 190 0.76 -8.14 2.50
C ILE A 190 0.75 -7.11 1.39
N HIS A 191 -0.46 -6.76 0.91
CA HIS A 191 -0.63 -5.80 -0.18
C HIS A 191 -1.92 -4.99 -0.06
N GLY A 192 -2.04 -3.95 -0.87
CA GLY A 192 -3.23 -3.13 -1.09
C GLY A 192 -3.87 -3.38 -2.46
N HIS A 193 -4.04 -2.31 -3.23
CA HIS A 193 -4.43 -2.23 -4.63
C HIS A 193 -5.85 -2.73 -4.96
N THR A 194 -6.20 -3.96 -4.57
CA THR A 194 -7.50 -4.55 -4.96
C THR A 194 -8.67 -4.09 -4.10
N HIS A 195 -8.40 -3.42 -2.99
CA HIS A 195 -9.40 -2.90 -2.03
C HIS A 195 -10.37 -3.96 -1.50
N ARG A 196 -9.90 -5.23 -1.39
CA ARG A 196 -10.69 -6.38 -0.91
C ARG A 196 -10.12 -6.92 0.39
N PRO A 197 -10.33 -6.20 1.52
CA PRO A 197 -9.65 -6.49 2.78
C PRO A 197 -9.99 -7.90 3.30
N ALA A 198 -8.96 -8.75 3.39
CA ALA A 198 -9.09 -10.13 3.86
C ALA A 198 -7.74 -10.73 4.27
N ILE A 199 -7.76 -11.73 5.13
CA ILE A 199 -6.65 -12.65 5.37
C ILE A 199 -6.96 -13.98 4.65
N HIS A 200 -6.28 -14.24 3.55
CA HIS A 200 -6.35 -15.51 2.84
C HIS A 200 -5.33 -16.49 3.40
N ARG A 201 -5.80 -17.61 3.90
CA ARG A 201 -4.93 -18.68 4.40
C ARG A 201 -4.57 -19.60 3.24
N LEU A 202 -3.30 -19.61 2.89
CA LEU A 202 -2.76 -20.39 1.76
C LEU A 202 -2.20 -21.74 2.23
N GLY A 203 -1.87 -22.59 1.30
CA GLY A 203 -1.21 -23.87 1.59
C GLY A 203 0.15 -23.70 2.30
N ALA A 204 0.62 -24.75 2.96
CA ALA A 204 1.88 -24.78 3.72
C ALA A 204 1.99 -23.74 4.87
N GLY A 205 0.87 -23.30 5.44
CA GLY A 205 0.83 -22.32 6.52
C GLY A 205 1.16 -20.89 6.11
N ARG A 206 1.19 -20.61 4.80
CA ARG A 206 1.39 -19.26 4.24
C ARG A 206 0.09 -18.44 4.29
N CYS A 207 0.22 -17.13 4.13
CA CYS A 207 -0.93 -16.23 4.05
C CYS A 207 -0.75 -15.14 2.99
N ARG A 208 -1.88 -14.62 2.49
CA ARG A 208 -1.97 -13.37 1.74
C ARG A 208 -2.90 -12.44 2.47
N VAL A 209 -2.45 -11.23 2.77
CA VAL A 209 -3.23 -10.22 3.48
C VAL A 209 -3.45 -9.04 2.57
N VAL A 210 -4.70 -8.64 2.45
CA VAL A 210 -5.10 -7.49 1.63
C VAL A 210 -5.64 -6.41 2.56
N THR A 211 -5.15 -5.17 2.40
CA THR A 211 -5.73 -3.99 3.05
C THR A 211 -6.93 -3.47 2.25
N GLY A 212 -7.76 -2.65 2.86
CA GLY A 212 -8.83 -1.92 2.17
C GLY A 212 -8.45 -0.48 1.86
N ASP A 213 -9.20 0.14 0.96
CA ASP A 213 -9.09 1.57 0.68
C ASP A 213 -9.69 2.44 1.80
N TRP A 214 -9.20 3.68 1.90
CA TRP A 214 -9.66 4.64 2.89
C TRP A 214 -10.80 5.51 2.33
N GLY A 215 -12.01 5.04 2.46
CA GLY A 215 -13.23 5.76 2.09
C GLY A 215 -14.08 6.04 3.31
N GLU A 216 -14.99 5.12 3.61
CA GLU A 216 -15.86 5.19 4.79
C GLU A 216 -15.18 4.80 6.09
N ALA A 217 -14.09 4.07 6.01
CA ALA A 217 -13.26 3.65 7.13
C ALA A 217 -11.80 3.58 6.67
N GLY A 218 -10.87 3.65 7.61
CA GLY A 218 -9.48 3.32 7.37
C GLY A 218 -9.26 1.83 7.59
N TRP A 219 -8.25 1.29 6.91
CA TRP A 219 -7.80 -0.08 7.06
C TRP A 219 -6.30 -0.10 7.37
N LEU A 220 -5.92 -1.01 8.24
CA LEU A 220 -4.52 -1.27 8.54
C LEU A 220 -4.28 -2.75 8.84
N VAL A 221 -3.06 -3.18 8.67
CA VAL A 221 -2.55 -4.44 9.22
C VAL A 221 -1.61 -4.08 10.34
N SER A 222 -1.84 -4.66 11.51
CA SER A 222 -0.92 -4.55 12.64
C SER A 222 -0.21 -5.87 12.89
N LEU A 223 1.09 -5.79 13.16
CA LEU A 223 1.96 -6.92 13.44
C LEU A 223 2.60 -6.74 14.81
N ASP A 224 2.63 -7.80 15.60
CA ASP A 224 3.38 -7.88 16.84
C ASP A 224 3.92 -9.31 17.08
N GLU A 225 4.46 -9.58 18.28
CA GLU A 225 4.99 -10.89 18.65
C GLU A 225 3.93 -11.99 18.68
N GLU A 226 2.65 -11.66 18.83
CA GLU A 226 1.55 -12.61 18.92
C GLU A 226 1.00 -12.99 17.55
N GLY A 227 1.03 -12.06 16.57
CA GLY A 227 0.44 -12.31 15.27
C GLY A 227 0.24 -11.09 14.40
N LEU A 228 -0.63 -11.29 13.44
CA LEU A 228 -1.10 -10.33 12.48
C LEU A 228 -2.58 -10.08 12.69
N ARG A 229 -3.00 -8.81 12.65
CA ARG A 229 -4.41 -8.41 12.68
C ARG A 229 -4.72 -7.53 11.47
N LEU A 230 -5.84 -7.81 10.83
CA LEU A 230 -6.46 -6.93 9.86
C LEU A 230 -7.52 -6.11 10.60
N GLU A 231 -7.34 -4.81 10.61
CA GLU A 231 -8.15 -3.89 11.38
C GLU A 231 -8.87 -2.89 10.47
N ARG A 232 -10.12 -2.61 10.82
CA ARG A 232 -10.91 -1.53 10.25
C ARG A 232 -11.18 -0.50 11.34
N PHE A 233 -10.97 0.78 11.04
CA PHE A 233 -11.18 1.84 12.02
C PHE A 233 -11.97 3.02 11.43
N THR A 234 -12.62 3.73 12.32
CA THR A 234 -13.30 5.00 12.07
C THR A 234 -12.85 6.01 13.14
N PRO A 235 -13.21 7.29 13.05
CA PRO A 235 -12.90 8.25 14.12
C PRO A 235 -13.42 7.87 15.52
N GLY A 236 -14.40 6.98 15.61
CA GLY A 236 -15.02 6.60 16.87
C GLY A 236 -14.91 5.11 17.25
N GLU A 237 -14.38 4.27 16.38
CA GLU A 237 -14.36 2.82 16.61
C GLU A 237 -13.18 2.16 15.89
N ASP A 238 -12.47 1.27 16.59
CA ASP A 238 -11.48 0.37 16.04
C ASP A 238 -12.00 -1.07 16.15
N ARG A 239 -11.89 -1.85 15.07
CA ARG A 239 -12.37 -3.22 15.01
C ARG A 239 -11.36 -4.13 14.34
N VAL A 240 -10.94 -5.18 15.04
CA VAL A 240 -10.23 -6.31 14.42
C VAL A 240 -11.22 -7.11 13.58
N VAL A 241 -10.97 -7.19 12.29
CA VAL A 241 -11.83 -7.91 11.32
C VAL A 241 -11.44 -9.37 11.22
N ASP A 242 -10.13 -9.64 11.16
CA ASP A 242 -9.57 -11.00 11.15
C ASP A 242 -8.16 -10.97 11.78
N ARG A 243 -7.66 -12.14 12.18
CA ARG A 243 -6.33 -12.29 12.80
C ARG A 243 -5.68 -13.62 12.44
N LEU A 244 -4.35 -13.62 12.46
CA LEU A 244 -3.53 -14.80 12.30
C LEU A 244 -2.45 -14.81 13.39
N ALA A 245 -2.53 -15.80 14.31
CA ALA A 245 -1.51 -15.95 15.35
C ALA A 245 -0.24 -16.62 14.80
N TRP A 246 0.92 -16.17 15.26
CA TRP A 246 2.20 -16.78 14.89
C TRP A 246 2.41 -18.17 15.53
N HIS A 247 1.82 -18.40 16.69
CA HIS A 247 1.94 -19.63 17.48
C HIS A 247 0.88 -20.67 17.06
N GLY A 248 0.97 -21.16 15.86
CA GLY A 248 0.02 -22.18 15.37
C GLY A 248 0.46 -22.95 14.13
N ALA A 249 1.59 -22.61 13.57
CA ALA A 249 2.17 -23.33 12.42
C ALA A 249 3.63 -23.69 12.69
N LEU A 250 3.81 -24.81 13.43
CA LEU A 250 4.76 -25.87 13.17
C LEU A 250 6.16 -25.47 12.65
N ARG A 251 7.10 -25.31 13.52
CA ARG A 251 8.36 -25.97 13.23
C ARG A 251 8.08 -27.48 13.28
N GLY A 252 7.73 -28.07 12.16
CA GLY A 252 7.84 -29.49 11.93
C GLY A 252 9.32 -29.83 12.05
N GLY A 253 9.73 -30.34 13.20
CA GLY A 253 11.05 -30.86 13.39
C GLY A 253 11.27 -31.99 12.39
N ALA A 254 12.25 -31.83 11.56
CA ALA A 254 12.89 -32.96 10.92
C ALA A 254 13.58 -33.76 12.04
N ALA A 255 13.11 -34.97 12.27
CA ALA A 255 13.85 -36.01 12.95
C ALA A 255 14.63 -36.80 11.91
#